data_dc37d4f5355c0ca26a3ad6db93627033
#
_entry.id   dc37d4f5355c0ca26a3ad6db93627033
#
_cell.length_a   1.000
_cell.length_b   1.000
_cell.length_c   1.000
_cell.angle_alpha   90.00
_cell.angle_beta   90.00
_cell.angle_gamma   90.00
#
_symmetry.space_group_name_H-M   'P 1'
#
loop_
_entity.id
_entity.type
_entity.pdbx_description
1 polymer ?
#
loop_
_entity_poly.entity_id
_entity_poly.type
_entity_poly.pdbx_seq_one_letter_code
_entity_poly.pdbx_strand_id
1 'polypeptide(L)'
;MSTPADPEPDPSAPVQIPITGELDLHTFSPRDLGVLIPAYLEACAARGLHDVRIIHGKGTGTLRETVHHLLRRSPLVQSFRLGDERSGSWGATIVRLRDL
;
A
#
# COMPACT_ATOMS: atom_id res chain seq x y z
N MET A 1 -20.82 -7.50 -30.54
CA MET A 1 -20.75 -8.35 -29.39
C MET A 1 -20.13 -7.59 -28.24
N SER A 2 -20.82 -7.55 -27.15
CA SER A 2 -20.25 -6.93 -25.99
C SER A 2 -19.04 -7.75 -25.57
N THR A 3 -17.93 -7.08 -25.40
CA THR A 3 -16.87 -7.61 -24.61
C THR A 3 -17.53 -8.13 -23.33
N PRO A 4 -17.22 -9.34 -22.89
CA PRO A 4 -17.66 -9.68 -21.57
C PRO A 4 -17.13 -8.59 -20.66
N ALA A 5 -18.04 -7.81 -20.14
CA ALA A 5 -17.67 -6.85 -19.11
C ALA A 5 -16.81 -7.63 -18.12
N ASP A 6 -15.75 -7.02 -17.68
CA ASP A 6 -15.02 -7.57 -16.55
C ASP A 6 -16.05 -7.97 -15.52
N PRO A 7 -16.05 -9.21 -15.05
CA PRO A 7 -17.03 -9.63 -14.08
C PRO A 7 -16.99 -8.66 -12.91
N GLU A 8 -18.17 -8.20 -12.51
CA GLU A 8 -18.24 -7.35 -11.33
C GLU A 8 -17.51 -8.07 -10.19
N PRO A 9 -16.69 -7.34 -9.42
CA PRO A 9 -15.98 -7.98 -8.33
C PRO A 9 -17.00 -8.61 -7.38
N ASP A 10 -16.82 -9.88 -7.14
CA ASP A 10 -17.57 -10.58 -6.13
C ASP A 10 -17.22 -9.94 -4.78
N PRO A 11 -18.19 -9.41 -4.03
CA PRO A 11 -17.88 -8.79 -2.74
C PRO A 11 -17.27 -9.73 -1.72
N SER A 12 -17.36 -11.04 -1.94
CA SER A 12 -16.71 -12.03 -1.09
C SER A 12 -15.32 -12.42 -1.58
N ALA A 13 -14.94 -11.98 -2.79
CA ALA A 13 -13.63 -12.30 -3.34
C ALA A 13 -12.57 -11.34 -2.78
N PRO A 14 -11.35 -11.82 -2.56
CA PRO A 14 -10.27 -10.92 -2.17
C PRO A 14 -10.02 -9.87 -3.25
N VAL A 15 -9.78 -8.65 -2.82
CA VAL A 15 -9.44 -7.57 -3.74
C VAL A 15 -8.13 -7.92 -4.42
N GLN A 16 -8.13 -7.91 -5.75
CA GLN A 16 -6.93 -8.16 -6.51
C GLN A 16 -6.24 -6.85 -6.82
N ILE A 17 -5.10 -6.66 -6.21
CA ILE A 17 -4.28 -5.47 -6.40
C ILE A 17 -3.00 -5.89 -7.07
N PRO A 18 -2.61 -5.25 -8.18
CA PRO A 18 -1.31 -5.53 -8.78
C PRO A 18 -0.18 -5.28 -7.77
N ILE A 19 0.71 -6.24 -7.63
CA ILE A 19 1.82 -6.11 -6.69
C ILE A 19 3.04 -5.60 -7.45
N THR A 20 3.14 -4.29 -7.51
CA THR A 20 4.19 -3.61 -8.25
C THR A 20 5.23 -2.93 -7.35
N GLY A 21 4.96 -2.89 -6.05
CA GLY A 21 5.76 -2.10 -5.12
C GLY A 21 5.22 -0.68 -4.91
N GLU A 22 4.10 -0.35 -5.55
CA GLU A 22 3.46 0.95 -5.39
C GLU A 22 1.98 0.72 -5.05
N LEU A 23 1.54 1.29 -3.93
CA LEU A 23 0.16 1.17 -3.46
C LEU A 23 -0.44 2.56 -3.30
N ASP A 24 -1.43 2.87 -4.14
CA ASP A 24 -2.15 4.14 -4.08
C ASP A 24 -3.41 3.95 -3.25
N LEU A 25 -3.53 4.69 -2.17
CA LEU A 25 -4.60 4.53 -1.20
C LEU A 25 -5.85 5.36 -1.49
N HIS A 26 -5.84 6.23 -2.50
CA HIS A 26 -6.93 7.19 -2.65
C HIS A 26 -8.29 6.54 -2.96
N THR A 27 -8.30 5.31 -3.47
CA THR A 27 -9.54 4.58 -3.76
C THR A 27 -10.00 3.69 -2.62
N PHE A 28 -9.25 3.63 -1.53
CA PHE A 28 -9.57 2.74 -0.41
C PHE A 28 -10.12 3.53 0.76
N SER A 29 -11.03 2.91 1.52
CA SER A 29 -11.53 3.49 2.75
C SER A 29 -10.46 3.42 3.84
N PRO A 30 -10.30 4.48 4.64
CA PRO A 30 -9.33 4.45 5.74
C PRO A 30 -9.49 3.26 6.69
N ARG A 31 -10.72 2.81 6.91
CA ARG A 31 -10.98 1.67 7.79
C ARG A 31 -10.45 0.35 7.24
N ASP A 32 -10.19 0.26 5.93
CA ASP A 32 -9.71 -0.96 5.30
C ASP A 32 -8.18 -1.08 5.36
N LEU A 33 -7.49 -0.01 5.72
CA LEU A 33 -6.03 0.03 5.69
C LEU A 33 -5.38 -0.95 6.67
N GLY A 34 -6.03 -1.22 7.79
CA GLY A 34 -5.52 -2.16 8.78
C GLY A 34 -5.39 -3.59 8.25
N VAL A 35 -6.16 -3.94 7.23
CA VAL A 35 -6.08 -5.24 6.56
C VAL A 35 -5.28 -5.13 5.26
N LEU A 36 -5.50 -4.07 4.51
CA LEU A 36 -4.90 -3.86 3.19
C LEU A 36 -3.38 -3.74 3.26
N ILE A 37 -2.87 -2.88 4.12
CA ILE A 37 -1.44 -2.60 4.15
C ILE A 37 -0.63 -3.83 4.57
N PRO A 38 -0.96 -4.54 5.66
CA PRO A 38 -0.22 -5.76 5.99
C PRO A 38 -0.26 -6.80 4.88
N ALA A 39 -1.41 -7.01 4.25
CA ALA A 39 -1.54 -7.98 3.16
C ALA A 39 -0.69 -7.59 1.96
N TYR A 40 -0.66 -6.30 1.62
CA TYR A 40 0.14 -5.83 0.51
C TYR A 40 1.64 -6.00 0.77
N LEU A 41 2.09 -5.68 1.98
CA LEU A 41 3.49 -5.85 2.34
C LEU A 41 3.92 -7.31 2.31
N GLU A 42 3.07 -8.22 2.78
CA GLU A 42 3.34 -9.65 2.69
C GLU A 42 3.47 -10.11 1.24
N ALA A 43 2.60 -9.63 0.37
CA ALA A 43 2.66 -9.97 -1.05
C ALA A 43 3.93 -9.44 -1.71
N CYS A 44 4.36 -8.23 -1.35
CA CYS A 44 5.61 -7.66 -1.83
C CYS A 44 6.81 -8.48 -1.36
N ALA A 45 6.84 -8.83 -0.08
CA ALA A 45 7.92 -9.64 0.48
C ALA A 45 8.01 -11.00 -0.21
N ALA A 46 6.87 -11.63 -0.45
CA ALA A 46 6.82 -12.94 -1.14
C ALA A 46 7.38 -12.88 -2.56
N ARG A 47 7.38 -11.70 -3.17
CA ARG A 47 7.90 -11.50 -4.53
C ARG A 47 9.31 -10.91 -4.55
N GLY A 48 9.94 -10.79 -3.41
CA GLY A 48 11.29 -10.24 -3.31
C GLY A 48 11.36 -8.74 -3.51
N LEU A 49 10.25 -8.03 -3.40
CA LEU A 49 10.24 -6.57 -3.48
C LEU A 49 10.57 -6.00 -2.11
N HIS A 50 11.67 -5.27 -2.04
CA HIS A 50 12.14 -4.70 -0.77
C HIS A 50 11.78 -3.23 -0.60
N ASP A 51 11.54 -2.53 -1.69
CA ASP A 51 11.19 -1.12 -1.67
C ASP A 51 9.73 -0.97 -2.10
N VAL A 52 8.93 -0.37 -1.23
CA VAL A 52 7.50 -0.20 -1.45
C VAL A 52 7.16 1.27 -1.27
N ARG A 53 6.35 1.79 -2.17
CA ARG A 53 5.87 3.17 -2.10
C ARG A 53 4.37 3.16 -1.82
N ILE A 54 3.96 3.80 -0.73
CA ILE A 54 2.56 3.92 -0.36
C ILE A 54 2.13 5.37 -0.53
N ILE A 55 1.21 5.60 -1.44
CA ILE A 55 0.73 6.95 -1.78
C ILE A 55 -0.51 7.23 -0.94
N HIS A 56 -0.38 8.12 0.03
CA HIS A 56 -1.48 8.51 0.93
C HIS A 56 -1.99 9.93 0.66
N GLY A 57 -1.30 10.68 -0.20
CA GLY A 57 -1.66 12.04 -0.50
C GLY A 57 -1.13 13.04 0.53
N LYS A 58 -1.28 14.32 0.19
CA LYS A 58 -0.76 15.40 1.03
C LYS A 58 -1.78 15.97 2.01
N GLY A 59 -3.02 15.53 1.97
CA GLY A 59 -4.16 16.09 2.70
C GLY A 59 -3.89 16.56 4.14
N THR A 60 -4.78 16.22 5.06
CA THR A 60 -4.66 16.65 6.46
C THR A 60 -3.58 15.90 7.24
N GLY A 61 -3.00 14.87 6.66
CA GLY A 61 -2.05 14.01 7.35
C GLY A 61 -2.69 12.81 8.05
N THR A 62 -4.01 12.71 8.05
CA THR A 62 -4.70 11.60 8.73
C THR A 62 -4.33 10.24 8.13
N LEU A 63 -4.37 10.13 6.80
CA LEU A 63 -3.96 8.89 6.15
C LEU A 63 -2.49 8.59 6.38
N ARG A 64 -1.64 9.58 6.30
CA ARG A 64 -0.22 9.41 6.56
C ARG A 64 0.03 8.87 7.96
N GLU A 65 -0.63 9.43 8.96
CA GLU A 65 -0.48 8.98 10.35
C GLU A 65 -0.96 7.54 10.51
N THR A 66 -2.09 7.18 9.88
CA THR A 66 -2.60 5.82 9.91
C THR A 66 -1.59 4.85 9.27
N VAL A 67 -1.05 5.21 8.11
CA VAL A 67 -0.04 4.40 7.42
C VAL A 67 1.18 4.20 8.30
N HIS A 68 1.71 5.29 8.85
CA HIS A 68 2.91 5.23 9.69
C HIS A 68 2.68 4.38 10.94
N HIS A 69 1.49 4.49 11.55
CA HIS A 69 1.14 3.65 12.69
C HIS A 69 1.18 2.16 12.33
N LEU A 70 0.58 1.80 11.19
CA LEU A 70 0.56 0.41 10.73
C LEU A 70 1.98 -0.09 10.39
N LEU A 71 2.80 0.76 9.79
CA LEU A 71 4.17 0.39 9.44
C LEU A 71 5.02 0.13 10.68
N ARG A 72 4.85 0.94 11.73
CA ARG A 72 5.59 0.74 12.99
C ARG A 72 5.27 -0.59 13.64
N ARG A 73 4.09 -1.12 13.40
CA ARG A 73 3.64 -2.39 13.99
C ARG A 73 3.98 -3.59 13.13
N SER A 74 4.41 -3.40 11.89
CA SER A 74 4.68 -4.50 10.98
C SER A 74 6.05 -5.12 11.20
N PRO A 75 6.12 -6.44 11.42
CA PRO A 75 7.41 -7.11 11.54
C PRO A 75 8.17 -7.19 10.23
N LEU A 76 7.51 -6.92 9.09
CA LEU A 76 8.13 -6.96 7.78
C LEU A 76 8.89 -5.68 7.44
N VAL A 77 8.60 -4.58 8.15
CA VAL A 77 9.15 -3.27 7.83
C VAL A 77 10.48 -3.08 8.55
N GLN A 78 11.53 -2.85 7.77
CA GLN A 78 12.84 -2.50 8.31
C GLN A 78 12.89 -1.02 8.68
N SER A 79 12.40 -0.16 7.77
CA SER A 79 12.37 1.28 7.97
C SER A 79 11.39 1.91 7.00
N PHE A 80 10.98 3.13 7.28
CA PHE A 80 10.17 3.91 6.35
C PHE A 80 10.44 5.39 6.56
N ARG A 81 10.16 6.18 5.53
CA ARG A 81 10.32 7.63 5.55
C ARG A 81 9.33 8.28 4.61
N LEU A 82 9.02 9.54 4.84
CA LEU A 82 8.28 10.31 3.86
C LEU A 82 9.11 10.44 2.58
N GLY A 83 8.44 10.42 1.45
CA GLY A 83 9.08 10.64 0.17
C GLY A 83 9.60 12.06 0.05
N ASP A 84 10.58 12.24 -0.81
CA ASP A 84 11.08 13.56 -1.19
C ASP A 84 10.64 13.84 -2.63
N GLU A 85 11.14 14.92 -3.22
CA GLU A 85 10.79 15.32 -4.59
C GLU A 85 11.10 14.22 -5.61
N ARG A 86 12.10 13.37 -5.33
CA ARG A 86 12.50 12.29 -6.22
C ARG A 86 11.62 11.05 -6.06
N SER A 87 11.03 10.85 -4.90
CA SER A 87 10.28 9.63 -4.59
C SER A 87 8.79 9.87 -4.43
N GLY A 88 8.25 10.93 -5.00
CA GLY A 88 6.82 11.18 -4.97
C GLY A 88 6.39 12.22 -3.95
N SER A 89 7.34 12.98 -3.42
CA SER A 89 7.04 14.05 -2.49
C SER A 89 6.46 13.49 -1.17
N TRP A 90 6.06 14.38 -0.28
CA TRP A 90 5.50 14.00 1.03
C TRP A 90 4.07 13.44 0.95
N GLY A 91 3.51 13.30 -0.26
CA GLY A 91 2.26 12.56 -0.48
C GLY A 91 2.44 11.06 -0.48
N ALA A 92 3.65 10.56 -0.30
CA ALA A 92 3.95 9.13 -0.29
C ALA A 92 4.92 8.80 0.83
N THR A 93 4.89 7.55 1.28
CA THR A 93 5.84 7.00 2.24
C THR A 93 6.63 5.90 1.55
N ILE A 94 7.94 5.95 1.68
CA ILE A 94 8.83 4.96 1.12
C ILE A 94 9.17 3.95 2.22
N VAL A 95 8.88 2.69 1.95
CA VAL A 95 9.03 1.60 2.93
C VAL A 95 10.13 0.68 2.47
N ARG A 96 11.01 0.32 3.38
CA ARG A 96 12.02 -0.70 3.15
C ARG A 96 11.62 -1.95 3.93
N LEU A 97 11.44 -3.06 3.24
CA LEU A 97 11.10 -4.34 3.86
C LEU A 97 12.38 -5.08 4.27
N ARG A 98 12.24 -5.88 5.31
CA ARG A 98 13.36 -6.72 5.77
C ARG A 98 13.62 -7.83 4.77
N ASP A 99 14.87 -8.25 4.70
CA ASP A 99 15.22 -9.49 4.02
C ASP A 99 14.75 -10.65 4.90
N LEU A 100 13.97 -11.53 4.29
CA LEU A 100 13.47 -12.72 4.97
C LEU A 100 14.29 -13.93 4.57
#